data_32d7c3f2daee327dd06decb4ab6dce8e
#
_entry.id   32d7c3f2daee327dd06decb4ab6dce8e
#
_cell.length_a   1.000
_cell.length_b   1.000
_cell.length_c   1.000
_cell.angle_alpha   90.00
_cell.angle_beta   90.00
_cell.angle_gamma   90.00
#
_symmetry.space_group_name_H-M   'P 1'
#
loop_
_entity.id
_entity.type
_entity.pdbx_description
1 polymer ?
#
loop_
_entity_poly.entity_id
_entity_poly.type
_entity_poly.pdbx_seq_one_letter_code
_entity_poly.pdbx_strand_id
1 'polypeptide(L)'
;MNKDNIYVLDDRGLLYICGADAKQFLQNLISNDIDNVSETKSCFASLLSPQGKYLFDFIVVKHKQGYFLDCEKKQIDQLYKQLNIYKLRSKVEILNLSNEFAVAAISKEKFLSLENAKDEPGFTMKYNEDSIILDPRNKELGARLIINLEKLDHSIKKLELNSKETSEYYMYSHRLGIAQL
;
A
#
# COMPACT_ATOMS: atom_id res chain seq x y z
N MET A 1 -1.44 11.34 14.99
CA MET A 1 -0.02 10.89 14.94
C MET A 1 0.89 12.11 15.07
N ASN A 2 2.05 11.97 15.75
CA ASN A 2 3.04 13.05 15.83
C ASN A 2 3.74 13.20 14.47
N LYS A 3 3.99 14.46 14.03
CA LYS A 3 4.61 14.77 12.73
C LYS A 3 6.05 14.28 12.58
N ASP A 4 6.75 14.11 13.71
CA ASP A 4 8.16 13.73 13.71
C ASP A 4 8.36 12.20 13.84
N ASN A 5 7.26 11.42 13.80
CA ASN A 5 7.29 9.98 13.96
C ASN A 5 7.05 9.22 12.65
N ILE A 6 7.71 8.07 12.53
CA ILE A 6 7.46 7.05 11.51
C ILE A 6 7.19 5.71 12.21
N TYR A 7 6.26 4.96 11.67
CA TYR A 7 5.82 3.66 12.15
C TYR A 7 6.09 2.63 11.04
N VAL A 8 7.05 1.74 11.25
CA VAL A 8 7.35 0.65 10.31
C VAL A 8 6.36 -0.48 10.58
N LEU A 9 5.50 -0.77 9.61
CA LEU A 9 4.38 -1.71 9.76
C LEU A 9 4.83 -3.13 9.39
N ASP A 10 5.42 -3.85 10.33
CA ASP A 10 5.99 -5.20 10.13
C ASP A 10 4.93 -6.26 9.83
N ASP A 11 3.68 -5.97 10.10
CA ASP A 11 2.50 -6.80 9.83
C ASP A 11 1.88 -6.55 8.44
N ARG A 12 2.48 -5.66 7.65
CA ARG A 12 2.12 -5.46 6.23
C ARG A 12 3.03 -6.25 5.31
N GLY A 13 2.47 -6.69 4.20
CA GLY A 13 3.18 -7.39 3.15
C GLY A 13 2.86 -6.83 1.78
N LEU A 14 3.73 -7.10 0.81
CA LEU A 14 3.62 -6.56 -0.54
C LEU A 14 3.65 -7.69 -1.57
N LEU A 15 2.58 -7.79 -2.36
CA LEU A 15 2.61 -8.51 -3.63
C LEU A 15 2.85 -7.53 -4.77
N TYR A 16 3.65 -7.93 -5.74
CA TYR A 16 3.86 -7.19 -6.97
C TYR A 16 3.26 -7.96 -8.14
N ILE A 17 2.37 -7.31 -8.87
CA ILE A 17 1.66 -7.86 -10.01
C ILE A 17 2.15 -7.16 -11.27
N CYS A 18 2.79 -7.88 -12.19
CA CYS A 18 3.29 -7.31 -13.44
C CYS A 18 3.03 -8.23 -14.63
N GLY A 19 3.36 -7.76 -15.83
CA GLY A 19 3.12 -8.47 -17.09
C GLY A 19 2.13 -7.76 -18.00
N ALA A 20 2.03 -8.21 -19.23
CA ALA A 20 1.23 -7.54 -20.27
C ALA A 20 -0.26 -7.41 -19.90
N ASP A 21 -0.79 -8.39 -19.17
CA ASP A 21 -2.20 -8.45 -18.80
C ASP A 21 -2.46 -7.97 -17.35
N ALA A 22 -1.45 -7.45 -16.63
CA ALA A 22 -1.56 -7.13 -15.20
C ALA A 22 -2.72 -6.17 -14.89
N LYS A 23 -2.89 -5.12 -15.70
CA LYS A 23 -3.98 -4.16 -15.55
C LYS A 23 -5.35 -4.81 -15.70
N GLN A 24 -5.56 -5.54 -16.81
CA GLN A 24 -6.83 -6.21 -17.08
C GLN A 24 -7.12 -7.32 -16.05
N PHE A 25 -6.09 -8.03 -15.63
CA PHE A 25 -6.19 -9.05 -14.59
C PHE A 25 -6.73 -8.45 -13.27
N LEU A 26 -6.14 -7.35 -12.81
CA LEU A 26 -6.60 -6.67 -11.60
C LEU A 26 -8.00 -6.09 -11.79
N GLN A 27 -8.31 -5.47 -12.94
CA GLN A 27 -9.63 -4.92 -13.24
C GLN A 27 -10.75 -5.96 -13.08
N ASN A 28 -10.48 -7.19 -13.47
CA ASN A 28 -11.47 -8.27 -13.38
C ASN A 28 -11.68 -8.82 -11.97
N LEU A 29 -10.81 -8.48 -11.02
CA LEU A 29 -10.77 -9.12 -9.69
C LEU A 29 -11.06 -8.16 -8.53
N ILE A 30 -10.62 -6.92 -8.63
CA ILE A 30 -10.71 -5.97 -7.52
C ILE A 30 -12.06 -5.26 -7.48
N SER A 31 -12.49 -4.88 -6.27
CA SER A 31 -13.75 -4.17 -6.03
C SER A 31 -13.71 -2.67 -6.37
N ASN A 32 -12.61 -2.20 -6.97
CA ASN A 32 -12.43 -0.81 -7.40
C ASN A 32 -11.97 -0.78 -8.86
N ASP A 33 -11.96 0.39 -9.47
CA ASP A 33 -11.53 0.57 -10.84
C ASP A 33 -10.03 0.81 -10.91
N ILE A 34 -9.29 -0.10 -11.60
CA ILE A 34 -7.84 0.00 -11.77
C ILE A 34 -7.44 1.20 -12.63
N ASP A 35 -8.36 1.74 -13.45
CA ASP A 35 -8.12 2.96 -14.21
C ASP A 35 -7.94 4.20 -13.32
N ASN A 36 -8.41 4.14 -12.08
CA ASN A 36 -8.14 5.15 -11.07
C ASN A 36 -6.73 5.06 -10.48
N VAL A 37 -5.94 4.01 -10.79
CA VAL A 37 -4.57 3.84 -10.26
C VAL A 37 -3.55 4.30 -11.29
N SER A 38 -2.75 5.29 -10.91
CA SER A 38 -1.71 5.89 -11.75
C SER A 38 -0.45 6.20 -10.93
N GLU A 39 0.56 6.81 -11.55
CA GLU A 39 1.75 7.28 -10.84
C GLU A 39 1.44 8.33 -9.75
N THR A 40 0.28 8.99 -9.85
CA THR A 40 -0.14 10.05 -8.91
C THR A 40 -1.37 9.68 -8.08
N LYS A 41 -1.93 8.49 -8.27
CA LYS A 41 -3.14 8.06 -7.56
C LYS A 41 -3.15 6.57 -7.27
N SER A 42 -3.41 6.24 -6.02
CA SER A 42 -3.61 4.87 -5.51
C SER A 42 -5.04 4.70 -5.02
N CYS A 43 -5.52 3.47 -4.94
CA CYS A 43 -6.85 3.18 -4.43
C CYS A 43 -6.83 2.06 -3.38
N PHE A 44 -7.86 2.04 -2.54
CA PHE A 44 -8.18 0.91 -1.68
C PHE A 44 -9.16 -0.01 -2.40
N ALA A 45 -8.92 -1.31 -2.37
CA ALA A 45 -9.73 -2.30 -3.02
C ALA A 45 -9.81 -3.59 -2.21
N SER A 46 -10.80 -4.41 -2.51
CA SER A 46 -10.97 -5.74 -1.95
C SER A 46 -11.02 -6.79 -3.06
N LEU A 47 -10.61 -8.00 -2.74
CA LEU A 47 -10.90 -9.20 -3.51
C LEU A 47 -12.12 -9.87 -2.88
N LEU A 48 -13.13 -10.14 -3.70
CA LEU A 48 -14.36 -10.79 -3.27
C LEU A 48 -14.44 -12.20 -3.85
N SER A 49 -15.20 -13.07 -3.20
CA SER A 49 -15.57 -14.36 -3.77
C SER A 49 -16.56 -14.15 -4.93
N PRO A 50 -16.80 -15.18 -5.79
CA PRO A 50 -17.82 -15.12 -6.83
C PRO A 50 -19.24 -14.82 -6.29
N GLN A 51 -19.51 -15.09 -5.01
CA GLN A 51 -20.78 -14.79 -4.34
C GLN A 51 -20.79 -13.40 -3.67
N GLY A 52 -19.75 -12.57 -3.89
CA GLY A 52 -19.63 -11.24 -3.33
C GLY A 52 -19.18 -11.18 -1.86
N LYS A 53 -18.68 -12.29 -1.29
CA LYS A 53 -18.16 -12.28 0.07
C LYS A 53 -16.74 -11.71 0.09
N TYR A 54 -16.45 -10.87 1.08
CA TYR A 54 -15.11 -10.36 1.35
C TYR A 54 -14.12 -11.52 1.58
N LEU A 55 -12.96 -11.40 0.95
CA LEU A 55 -11.84 -12.33 1.13
C LEU A 55 -10.60 -11.60 1.64
N PHE A 56 -10.18 -10.55 0.95
CA PHE A 56 -8.97 -9.77 1.25
C PHE A 56 -9.18 -8.31 0.92
N ASP A 57 -8.44 -7.43 1.57
CA ASP A 57 -8.30 -6.03 1.17
C ASP A 57 -6.83 -5.61 1.05
N PHE A 58 -6.61 -4.55 0.28
CA PHE A 58 -5.27 -4.04 0.01
C PHE A 58 -5.33 -2.63 -0.58
N ILE A 59 -4.22 -1.92 -0.45
CA ILE A 59 -4.01 -0.68 -1.20
C ILE A 59 -3.27 -1.03 -2.50
N VAL A 60 -3.81 -0.57 -3.63
CA VAL A 60 -3.22 -0.77 -4.95
C VAL A 60 -2.41 0.46 -5.32
N VAL A 61 -1.14 0.27 -5.61
CA VAL A 61 -0.19 1.34 -5.92
C VAL A 61 0.52 1.04 -7.24
N LYS A 62 0.55 2.00 -8.16
CA LYS A 62 1.33 1.87 -9.40
C LYS A 62 2.82 1.85 -9.08
N HIS A 63 3.52 0.85 -9.63
CA HIS A 63 4.97 0.74 -9.51
C HIS A 63 5.57 0.18 -10.81
N LYS A 64 6.45 0.95 -11.44
CA LYS A 64 7.07 0.55 -12.72
C LYS A 64 6.01 0.07 -13.72
N GLN A 65 6.19 -1.10 -14.31
CA GLN A 65 5.26 -1.70 -15.27
C GLN A 65 4.13 -2.52 -14.62
N GLY A 66 4.01 -2.47 -13.29
CA GLY A 66 3.03 -3.26 -12.54
C GLY A 66 2.38 -2.49 -11.39
N TYR A 67 1.90 -3.24 -10.42
CA TYR A 67 1.18 -2.74 -9.27
C TYR A 67 1.63 -3.44 -7.99
N PHE A 68 1.85 -2.69 -6.92
CA PHE A 68 1.91 -3.25 -5.57
C PHE A 68 0.50 -3.44 -5.01
N LEU A 69 0.31 -4.52 -4.29
CA LEU A 69 -0.80 -4.74 -3.37
C LEU A 69 -0.24 -4.75 -1.94
N ASP A 70 -0.48 -3.68 -1.18
CA ASP A 70 -0.16 -3.60 0.25
C ASP A 70 -1.29 -4.24 1.03
N CYS A 71 -1.04 -5.40 1.61
CA CYS A 71 -2.02 -6.23 2.33
C CYS A 71 -1.52 -6.68 3.72
N GLU A 72 -2.39 -7.32 4.50
CA GLU A 72 -2.01 -7.96 5.76
C GLU A 72 -1.01 -9.09 5.51
N LYS A 73 0.14 -9.06 6.18
CA LYS A 73 1.22 -10.05 6.02
C LYS A 73 0.77 -11.45 6.38
N LYS A 74 -0.07 -11.58 7.40
CA LYS A 74 -0.63 -12.89 7.81
C LYS A 74 -1.52 -13.55 6.76
N GLN A 75 -2.06 -12.76 5.82
CA GLN A 75 -2.96 -13.24 4.76
C GLN A 75 -2.25 -13.36 3.39
N ILE A 76 -0.99 -12.93 3.27
CA ILE A 76 -0.31 -12.77 1.99
C ILE A 76 -0.18 -14.08 1.21
N ASP A 77 0.08 -15.19 1.87
CA ASP A 77 0.22 -16.50 1.23
C ASP A 77 -1.13 -16.99 0.67
N GLN A 78 -2.22 -16.68 1.39
CA GLN A 78 -3.57 -17.04 0.94
C GLN A 78 -3.97 -16.15 -0.26
N LEU A 79 -3.71 -14.85 -0.18
CA LEU A 79 -3.95 -13.91 -1.30
C LEU A 79 -3.12 -14.32 -2.53
N TYR A 80 -1.84 -14.64 -2.35
CA TYR A 80 -0.95 -15.10 -3.42
C TYR A 80 -1.50 -16.36 -4.11
N LYS A 81 -1.92 -17.36 -3.32
CA LYS A 81 -2.52 -18.60 -3.86
C LYS A 81 -3.80 -18.30 -4.62
N GLN A 82 -4.68 -17.45 -4.06
CA GLN A 82 -5.96 -17.10 -4.68
C GLN A 82 -5.76 -16.38 -6.02
N LEU A 83 -4.84 -15.40 -6.08
CA LEU A 83 -4.51 -14.70 -7.33
C LEU A 83 -3.93 -15.64 -8.38
N ASN A 84 -3.07 -16.62 -7.99
CA ASN A 84 -2.56 -17.61 -8.92
C ASN A 84 -3.65 -18.56 -9.47
N ILE A 85 -4.69 -18.87 -8.69
CA ILE A 85 -5.85 -19.62 -9.20
C ILE A 85 -6.56 -18.83 -10.30
N TYR A 86 -6.73 -17.51 -10.12
CA TYR A 86 -7.39 -16.65 -11.11
C TYR A 86 -6.51 -16.29 -12.32
N LYS A 87 -5.22 -16.47 -12.23
CA LYS A 87 -4.26 -16.12 -13.26
C LYS A 87 -4.54 -16.86 -14.59
N LEU A 88 -4.88 -18.15 -14.53
CA LEU A 88 -5.20 -19.01 -15.69
C LEU A 88 -4.21 -18.82 -16.85
N ARG A 89 -4.68 -18.23 -17.97
CA ARG A 89 -3.90 -17.97 -19.19
C ARG A 89 -3.37 -16.54 -19.31
N SER A 90 -3.62 -15.70 -18.29
CA SER A 90 -3.16 -14.30 -18.31
C SER A 90 -1.64 -14.22 -18.25
N LYS A 91 -1.07 -13.32 -19.04
CA LYS A 91 0.39 -13.02 -19.04
C LYS A 91 0.72 -12.10 -17.88
N VAL A 92 0.64 -12.66 -16.67
CA VAL A 92 0.85 -11.97 -15.39
C VAL A 92 1.89 -12.73 -14.58
N GLU A 93 2.76 -12.01 -13.93
CA GLU A 93 3.66 -12.50 -12.90
C GLU A 93 3.25 -11.92 -11.55
N ILE A 94 3.27 -12.75 -10.51
CA ILE A 94 2.90 -12.37 -9.14
C ILE A 94 4.11 -12.70 -8.26
N LEU A 95 4.68 -11.68 -7.62
CA LEU A 95 5.86 -11.79 -6.78
C LEU A 95 5.55 -11.35 -5.36
N ASN A 96 6.01 -12.10 -4.36
CA ASN A 96 5.98 -11.64 -2.97
C ASN A 96 7.28 -10.89 -2.67
N LEU A 97 7.18 -9.56 -2.54
CA LEU A 97 8.30 -8.66 -2.30
C LEU A 97 8.36 -8.15 -0.85
N SER A 98 7.68 -8.82 0.08
CA SER A 98 7.66 -8.44 1.50
C SER A 98 9.03 -8.47 2.19
N ASN A 99 10.00 -9.17 1.62
CA ASN A 99 11.38 -9.23 2.12
C ASN A 99 12.31 -8.21 1.44
N GLU A 100 11.82 -7.47 0.45
CA GLU A 100 12.58 -6.45 -0.28
C GLU A 100 12.10 -5.03 0.03
N PHE A 101 10.84 -4.88 0.44
CA PHE A 101 10.22 -3.61 0.75
C PHE A 101 9.57 -3.63 2.13
N ALA A 102 9.66 -2.50 2.81
CA ALA A 102 8.87 -2.20 4.01
C ALA A 102 7.71 -1.29 3.69
N VAL A 103 6.63 -1.43 4.45
CA VAL A 103 5.55 -0.45 4.53
C VAL A 103 5.71 0.33 5.82
N ALA A 104 5.70 1.65 5.73
CA ALA A 104 5.73 2.52 6.89
C ALA A 104 4.61 3.55 6.85
N ALA A 105 4.29 4.16 7.97
CA ALA A 105 3.29 5.23 8.06
C ALA A 105 3.89 6.48 8.71
N ILE A 106 3.48 7.64 8.19
CA ILE A 106 3.80 8.97 8.72
C ILE A 106 2.52 9.79 8.89
N SER A 107 2.58 10.84 9.70
CA SER A 107 1.44 11.72 9.89
C SER A 107 1.06 12.45 8.59
N LYS A 108 -0.22 12.84 8.47
CA LYS A 108 -0.72 13.70 7.39
C LYS A 108 0.03 15.05 7.36
N GLU A 109 0.31 15.63 8.53
CA GLU A 109 1.04 16.90 8.64
C GLU A 109 2.44 16.77 8.03
N LYS A 110 3.18 15.69 8.34
CA LYS A 110 4.49 15.43 7.74
C LYS A 110 4.39 15.24 6.23
N PHE A 111 3.41 14.45 5.76
CA PHE A 111 3.19 14.27 4.33
C PHE A 111 2.96 15.60 3.61
N LEU A 112 2.07 16.45 4.15
CA LEU A 112 1.75 17.75 3.54
C LEU A 112 2.90 18.76 3.60
N SER A 113 3.92 18.54 4.42
CA SER A 113 5.14 19.34 4.43
C SER A 113 6.11 19.00 3.29
N LEU A 114 5.89 17.91 2.58
CA LEU A 114 6.70 17.52 1.43
C LEU A 114 6.31 18.33 0.19
N GLU A 115 7.31 18.64 -0.62
CA GLU A 115 7.10 19.38 -1.86
C GLU A 115 6.13 18.64 -2.79
N ASN A 116 5.19 19.37 -3.38
CA ASN A 116 4.15 18.88 -4.29
C ASN A 116 3.11 17.93 -3.66
N ALA A 117 3.07 17.75 -2.34
CA ALA A 117 2.05 16.96 -1.67
C ALA A 117 0.66 17.62 -1.80
N LYS A 118 -0.39 16.78 -1.94
CA LYS A 118 -1.78 17.24 -2.01
C LYS A 118 -2.64 16.56 -0.95
N ASP A 119 -3.59 17.30 -0.38
CA ASP A 119 -4.54 16.80 0.62
C ASP A 119 -5.72 16.05 -0.03
N GLU A 120 -5.41 15.03 -0.83
CA GLU A 120 -6.40 14.21 -1.55
C GLU A 120 -6.18 12.73 -1.19
N PRO A 121 -7.22 11.98 -0.73
CA PRO A 121 -7.09 10.56 -0.46
C PRO A 121 -6.58 9.78 -1.68
N GLY A 122 -5.59 8.93 -1.47
CA GLY A 122 -4.94 8.16 -2.53
C GLY A 122 -3.93 8.95 -3.36
N PHE A 123 -3.74 10.25 -3.11
CA PHE A 123 -2.68 10.99 -3.79
C PHE A 123 -1.34 10.31 -3.55
N THR A 124 -0.63 10.05 -4.64
CA THR A 124 0.62 9.29 -4.65
C THR A 124 1.73 10.14 -5.26
N MET A 125 2.90 10.11 -4.67
CA MET A 125 4.09 10.78 -5.16
C MET A 125 5.32 9.91 -4.98
N LYS A 126 6.38 10.23 -5.70
CA LYS A 126 7.69 9.58 -5.54
C LYS A 126 8.57 10.41 -4.60
N TYR A 127 9.22 9.72 -3.69
CA TYR A 127 10.26 10.26 -2.84
C TYR A 127 11.49 9.35 -2.92
N ASN A 128 12.57 9.80 -3.56
CA ASN A 128 13.76 8.98 -3.85
C ASN A 128 13.43 7.64 -4.52
N GLU A 129 12.53 7.64 -5.50
CA GLU A 129 12.01 6.47 -6.23
C GLU A 129 11.01 5.60 -5.44
N ASP A 130 10.94 5.74 -4.12
CA ASP A 130 9.93 5.09 -3.29
C ASP A 130 8.57 5.77 -3.41
N SER A 131 7.50 5.05 -3.15
CA SER A 131 6.13 5.60 -3.23
C SER A 131 5.67 6.09 -1.88
N ILE A 132 5.16 7.33 -1.83
CA ILE A 132 4.43 7.87 -0.69
C ILE A 132 2.98 8.09 -1.11
N ILE A 133 2.04 7.59 -0.33
CA ILE A 133 0.61 7.56 -0.64
C ILE A 133 -0.17 8.14 0.54
N LEU A 134 -0.91 9.24 0.36
CA LEU A 134 -1.90 9.65 1.36
C LEU A 134 -3.00 8.60 1.43
N ASP A 135 -3.26 8.03 2.61
CA ASP A 135 -4.06 6.82 2.76
C ASP A 135 -5.43 6.94 2.06
N PRO A 136 -5.73 6.08 1.07
CA PRO A 136 -6.95 6.18 0.28
C PRO A 136 -8.22 5.81 1.06
N ARG A 137 -8.09 5.15 2.21
CA ARG A 137 -9.23 4.78 3.08
C ARG A 137 -9.70 5.97 3.90
N ASN A 138 -8.74 6.73 4.44
CA ASN A 138 -8.98 7.94 5.21
C ASN A 138 -7.69 8.76 5.29
N LYS A 139 -7.68 9.94 4.73
CA LYS A 139 -6.49 10.81 4.71
C LYS A 139 -5.99 11.23 6.11
N GLU A 140 -6.83 11.16 7.13
CA GLU A 140 -6.42 11.44 8.51
C GLU A 140 -5.51 10.33 9.08
N LEU A 141 -5.48 9.14 8.49
CA LEU A 141 -4.49 8.11 8.79
C LEU A 141 -3.05 8.52 8.45
N GLY A 142 -2.89 9.62 7.71
CA GLY A 142 -1.60 10.06 7.22
C GLY A 142 -1.20 9.33 5.93
N ALA A 143 0.10 9.24 5.67
CA ALA A 143 0.59 8.65 4.43
C ALA A 143 1.34 7.34 4.69
N ARG A 144 1.23 6.43 3.72
CA ARG A 144 2.03 5.22 3.65
C ARG A 144 3.23 5.41 2.75
N LEU A 145 4.36 4.84 3.17
CA LEU A 145 5.58 4.77 2.40
C LEU A 145 5.84 3.31 2.06
N ILE A 146 6.10 3.03 0.79
CA ILE A 146 6.61 1.74 0.33
C ILE A 146 8.06 1.94 -0.02
N ILE A 147 8.96 1.47 0.83
CA ILE A 147 10.39 1.78 0.81
C ILE A 147 11.18 0.49 0.63
N ASN A 148 12.16 0.49 -0.28
CA ASN A 148 13.14 -0.59 -0.33
C ASN A 148 13.87 -0.71 1.02
N LEU A 149 13.96 -1.94 1.57
CA LEU A 149 14.54 -2.19 2.88
C LEU A 149 15.99 -1.70 3.01
N GLU A 150 16.77 -1.78 1.93
CA GLU A 150 18.15 -1.28 1.92
C GLU A 150 18.24 0.24 2.08
N LYS A 151 17.17 0.96 1.73
CA LYS A 151 17.09 2.43 1.82
C LYS A 151 16.34 2.93 3.06
N LEU A 152 15.73 2.04 3.85
CA LEU A 152 14.81 2.42 4.93
C LEU A 152 15.46 3.39 5.93
N ASP A 153 16.62 3.03 6.49
CA ASP A 153 17.32 3.89 7.47
C ASP A 153 17.74 5.24 6.88
N HIS A 154 18.16 5.24 5.61
CA HIS A 154 18.51 6.48 4.92
C HIS A 154 17.29 7.37 4.73
N SER A 155 16.16 6.80 4.31
CA SER A 155 14.91 7.55 4.12
C SER A 155 14.37 8.11 5.43
N ILE A 156 14.44 7.34 6.53
CA ILE A 156 14.05 7.81 7.86
C ILE A 156 14.89 9.01 8.29
N LYS A 157 16.21 8.94 8.14
CA LYS A 157 17.13 10.03 8.47
C LYS A 157 16.91 11.26 7.61
N LYS A 158 16.72 11.08 6.30
CA LYS A 158 16.49 12.18 5.36
C LYS A 158 15.17 12.89 5.59
N LEU A 159 14.15 12.17 6.04
CA LEU A 159 12.86 12.73 6.44
C LEU A 159 12.89 13.32 7.86
N GLU A 160 14.02 13.21 8.60
CA GLU A 160 14.15 13.67 9.98
C GLU A 160 13.07 13.09 10.91
N LEU A 161 12.82 11.77 10.78
CA LEU A 161 11.77 11.07 11.51
C LEU A 161 12.36 10.15 12.59
N ASN A 162 11.57 9.97 13.66
CA ASN A 162 11.88 9.06 14.77
C ASN A 162 11.04 7.79 14.62
N SER A 163 11.70 6.63 14.59
CA SER A 163 10.99 5.34 14.57
C SER A 163 10.26 5.13 15.91
N LYS A 164 9.01 4.70 15.84
CA LYS A 164 8.11 4.44 16.97
C LYS A 164 7.40 3.11 16.82
N GLU A 165 6.89 2.61 17.97
CA GLU A 165 6.10 1.39 18.04
C GLU A 165 4.82 1.49 17.21
N THR A 166 4.51 0.44 16.47
CA THR A 166 3.33 0.38 15.60
C THR A 166 2.00 0.42 16.34
N SER A 167 2.00 0.06 17.62
CA SER A 167 0.84 0.14 18.51
C SER A 167 0.21 1.53 18.54
N GLU A 168 1.02 2.59 18.49
CA GLU A 168 0.55 3.99 18.47
C GLU A 168 -0.22 4.29 17.18
N TYR A 169 0.29 3.83 16.02
CA TYR A 169 -0.40 3.94 14.74
C TYR A 169 -1.74 3.20 14.75
N TYR A 170 -1.77 1.97 15.27
CA TYR A 170 -3.00 1.18 15.30
C TYR A 170 -4.05 1.73 16.26
N MET A 171 -3.65 2.23 17.43
CA MET A 171 -4.58 2.94 18.30
C MET A 171 -5.20 4.17 17.60
N TYR A 172 -4.40 4.90 16.82
CA TYR A 172 -4.89 6.04 16.05
C TYR A 172 -5.85 5.61 14.94
N SER A 173 -5.51 4.54 14.21
CA SER A 173 -6.36 3.93 13.18
C SER A 173 -7.73 3.52 13.74
N HIS A 174 -7.75 2.85 14.90
CA HIS A 174 -8.98 2.44 15.57
C HIS A 174 -9.85 3.63 15.98
N ARG A 175 -9.24 4.72 16.47
CA ARG A 175 -9.99 5.96 16.81
C ARG A 175 -10.66 6.59 15.59
N LEU A 176 -10.10 6.40 14.39
CA LEU A 176 -10.67 6.85 13.13
C LEU A 176 -11.70 5.85 12.54
N GLY A 177 -11.98 4.75 13.25
CA GLY A 177 -12.91 3.71 12.80
C GLY A 177 -12.38 2.85 11.66
N ILE A 178 -11.06 2.82 11.43
CA ILE A 178 -10.44 1.99 10.39
C ILE A 178 -10.01 0.67 11.03
N ALA A 179 -10.74 -0.40 10.70
CA ALA A 179 -10.42 -1.75 11.15
C ALA A 179 -9.15 -2.29 10.45
N GLN A 180 -8.43 -3.13 11.17
CA GLN A 180 -7.45 -4.07 10.61
C GLN A 180 -8.13 -5.44 10.59
N LEU A 181 -8.24 -6.07 9.45
CA LEU A 181 -8.94 -7.35 9.27
C LEU A 181 -7.97 -8.51 9.18
#